data_0e71e2d7820a57e3d94f0f3013967a48
#
_entry.id   0e71e2d7820a57e3d94f0f3013967a48
#
_cell.length_a   1.000
_cell.length_b   1.000
_cell.length_c   1.000
_cell.angle_alpha   90.00
_cell.angle_beta   90.00
_cell.angle_gamma   90.00
#
_symmetry.space_group_name_H-M   'P 1'
#
loop_
_entity.id
_entity.type
_entity.pdbx_description
1 polymer ?
#
loop_
_entity_poly.entity_id
_entity_poly.type
_entity_poly.pdbx_seq_one_letter_code
_entity_poly.pdbx_strand_id
1 'polypeptide(L)'
;MCIRDRIEKKKPKEGTRELKVYFLIVCEGEKTEPKYFNSFPLNIGSYVYDLTFEGGGISTKKVVEKAIELRDSSTQKYDRVWAVFDKDSFPANQFNGAISKAAANNIFCAWSNEAFELWYLLHFYNRNTPMSRKDYKKAIEKAINDKLAGNRSKKTKPFKYLKNSTEMYSILQKYGNQKQAINWAIAIESQHNGENYSLYNPCTMVYKLVEELNGNSQDLNNEILEKYNKGE
;
A
#
# COMPACT_ATOMS: atom_id res chain seq x y z
N MET A 1 47.63 -40.21 -23.86
CA MET A 1 47.71 -39.15 -22.83
C MET A 1 46.31 -38.55 -22.68
N CYS A 2 45.51 -39.12 -21.75
CA CYS A 2 44.10 -38.75 -21.56
C CYS A 2 44.03 -37.67 -20.50
N ILE A 3 43.58 -36.50 -20.89
CA ILE A 3 43.25 -35.41 -19.97
C ILE A 3 41.81 -35.68 -19.46
N ARG A 4 41.68 -36.04 -18.17
CA ARG A 4 40.40 -36.15 -17.51
C ARG A 4 39.98 -34.75 -17.06
N ASP A 5 38.97 -34.19 -17.72
CA ASP A 5 38.31 -33.00 -17.28
C ASP A 5 37.57 -33.30 -15.96
N ARG A 6 38.06 -32.67 -14.92
CA ARG A 6 37.43 -32.70 -13.59
C ARG A 6 36.27 -31.70 -13.60
N ILE A 7 35.07 -32.22 -13.81
CA ILE A 7 33.85 -31.44 -13.62
C ILE A 7 33.73 -31.09 -12.13
N GLU A 8 34.04 -29.88 -11.77
CA GLU A 8 33.76 -29.34 -10.44
C GLU A 8 32.24 -29.35 -10.22
N LYS A 9 31.77 -30.26 -9.37
CA LYS A 9 30.38 -30.22 -8.86
C LYS A 9 30.22 -28.93 -8.07
N LYS A 10 29.50 -27.93 -8.63
CA LYS A 10 29.04 -26.78 -7.88
C LYS A 10 28.28 -27.30 -6.66
N LYS A 11 28.74 -26.93 -5.45
CA LYS A 11 27.99 -27.18 -4.22
C LYS A 11 26.59 -26.59 -4.39
N PRO A 12 25.51 -27.30 -3.93
CA PRO A 12 24.20 -26.70 -3.89
C PRO A 12 24.29 -25.42 -3.07
N LYS A 13 23.71 -24.32 -3.57
CA LYS A 13 23.49 -23.13 -2.75
C LYS A 13 22.68 -23.59 -1.55
N GLU A 14 23.17 -23.30 -0.34
CA GLU A 14 22.36 -23.44 0.88
C GLU A 14 21.04 -22.74 0.61
N GLY A 15 19.94 -23.50 0.67
CA GLY A 15 18.60 -22.97 0.45
C GLY A 15 18.32 -21.96 1.55
N THR A 16 18.34 -20.68 1.20
CA THR A 16 17.82 -19.65 2.07
C THR A 16 16.36 -20.01 2.34
N ARG A 17 16.05 -20.35 3.60
CA ARG A 17 14.68 -20.66 4.02
C ARG A 17 13.83 -19.41 3.77
N GLU A 18 12.82 -19.57 2.90
CA GLU A 18 11.87 -18.48 2.66
C GLU A 18 11.04 -18.23 3.91
N LEU A 19 10.95 -16.99 4.33
CA LEU A 19 10.18 -16.56 5.48
C LEU A 19 8.80 -16.09 5.01
N LYS A 20 7.75 -16.77 5.42
CA LYS A 20 6.37 -16.35 5.12
C LYS A 20 5.94 -15.25 6.05
N VAL A 21 5.36 -14.20 5.49
CA VAL A 21 4.82 -13.04 6.20
C VAL A 21 3.35 -12.88 5.81
N TYR A 22 2.47 -12.96 6.77
CA TYR A 22 1.02 -12.98 6.56
C TYR A 22 0.42 -11.61 6.83
N PHE A 23 -0.17 -11.02 5.80
CA PHE A 23 -0.89 -9.75 5.88
C PHE A 23 -2.40 -9.96 5.80
N LEU A 24 -3.14 -9.29 6.66
CA LEU A 24 -4.58 -9.06 6.50
C LEU A 24 -4.79 -7.59 6.16
N ILE A 25 -5.32 -7.30 4.98
CA ILE A 25 -5.57 -5.94 4.49
C ILE A 25 -7.07 -5.78 4.26
N VAL A 26 -7.72 -5.04 5.15
CA VAL A 26 -9.16 -4.78 5.08
C VAL A 26 -9.39 -3.40 4.50
N CYS A 27 -10.07 -3.33 3.36
CA CYS A 27 -10.31 -2.11 2.60
C CYS A 27 -11.78 -1.65 2.72
N GLU A 28 -11.98 -0.34 2.78
CA GLU A 28 -13.31 0.27 2.70
C GLU A 28 -13.94 0.00 1.34
N GLY A 29 -13.18 0.22 0.27
CA GLY A 29 -13.60 -0.02 -1.09
C GLY A 29 -13.47 -1.49 -1.50
N GLU A 30 -14.37 -1.92 -2.40
CA GLU A 30 -14.36 -3.28 -2.93
C GLU A 30 -13.32 -3.51 -4.02
N LYS A 31 -12.83 -2.46 -4.64
CA LYS A 31 -12.13 -2.60 -5.93
C LYS A 31 -10.83 -1.81 -6.05
N THR A 32 -10.83 -0.53 -5.75
CA THR A 32 -9.67 0.35 -6.05
C THR A 32 -8.45 -0.06 -5.23
N GLU A 33 -8.60 -0.05 -3.92
CA GLU A 33 -7.53 -0.32 -2.96
C GLU A 33 -7.08 -1.79 -3.03
N PRO A 34 -8.01 -2.80 -2.98
CA PRO A 34 -7.60 -4.20 -3.09
C PRO A 34 -6.87 -4.51 -4.40
N LYS A 35 -7.34 -3.98 -5.54
CA LYS A 35 -6.68 -4.19 -6.84
C LYS A 35 -5.29 -3.59 -6.90
N TYR A 36 -5.11 -2.41 -6.31
CA TYR A 36 -3.81 -1.77 -6.24
C TYR A 36 -2.83 -2.60 -5.42
N PHE A 37 -3.17 -2.97 -4.19
CA PHE A 37 -2.27 -3.72 -3.31
C PHE A 37 -2.04 -5.16 -3.76
N ASN A 38 -3.05 -5.83 -4.33
CA ASN A 38 -2.90 -7.18 -4.88
C ASN A 38 -1.96 -7.26 -6.12
N SER A 39 -1.57 -6.09 -6.65
CA SER A 39 -0.62 -6.02 -7.77
C SER A 39 0.84 -5.94 -7.32
N PHE A 40 1.11 -5.90 -6.02
CA PHE A 40 2.47 -5.91 -5.49
C PHE A 40 3.12 -7.29 -5.64
N PRO A 41 4.45 -7.36 -5.83
CA PRO A 41 5.16 -8.63 -5.85
C PRO A 41 5.08 -9.32 -4.49
N LEU A 42 4.83 -10.63 -4.49
CA LEU A 42 4.75 -11.41 -3.25
C LEU A 42 6.11 -11.90 -2.75
N ASN A 43 7.12 -11.91 -3.61
CA ASN A 43 8.48 -12.34 -3.27
C ASN A 43 9.39 -11.13 -3.13
N ILE A 44 9.81 -10.84 -1.92
CA ILE A 44 10.65 -9.69 -1.57
C ILE A 44 11.93 -10.17 -0.87
N GLY A 45 13.01 -10.32 -1.62
CA GLY A 45 14.26 -10.86 -1.09
C GLY A 45 14.09 -12.28 -0.57
N SER A 46 14.24 -12.48 0.74
CA SER A 46 14.01 -13.76 1.44
C SER A 46 12.59 -13.91 2.00
N TYR A 47 11.73 -12.92 1.81
CA TYR A 47 10.35 -12.95 2.31
C TYR A 47 9.37 -13.38 1.21
N VAL A 48 8.38 -14.18 1.60
CA VAL A 48 7.22 -14.50 0.77
C VAL A 48 5.99 -13.95 1.48
N TYR A 49 5.36 -12.94 0.87
CA TYR A 49 4.18 -12.32 1.43
C TYR A 49 2.92 -13.09 1.04
N ASP A 50 2.10 -13.38 2.03
CA ASP A 50 0.76 -13.93 1.85
C ASP A 50 -0.25 -12.84 2.21
N LEU A 51 -0.97 -12.36 1.21
CA LEU A 51 -1.86 -11.21 1.32
C LEU A 51 -3.32 -11.66 1.31
N THR A 52 -3.99 -11.51 2.43
CA THR A 52 -5.44 -11.69 2.53
C THR A 52 -6.13 -10.34 2.43
N PHE A 53 -7.05 -10.21 1.47
CA PHE A 53 -7.83 -8.99 1.28
C PHE A 53 -9.28 -9.21 1.64
N GLU A 54 -9.84 -8.22 2.33
CA GLU A 54 -11.28 -8.11 2.55
C GLU A 54 -11.70 -6.68 2.15
N GLY A 55 -12.79 -6.59 1.41
CA GLY A 55 -13.36 -5.31 0.98
C GLY A 55 -14.86 -5.46 0.83
N GLY A 56 -15.64 -4.46 1.19
CA GLY A 56 -17.08 -4.67 1.20
C GLY A 56 -17.95 -3.42 1.08
N GLY A 57 -17.43 -2.27 0.68
CA GLY A 57 -18.22 -1.03 0.66
C GLY A 57 -18.74 -0.66 2.05
N ILE A 58 -17.95 -0.93 3.08
CA ILE A 58 -18.31 -0.72 4.49
C ILE A 58 -17.82 0.65 4.95
N SER A 59 -18.49 1.24 5.93
CA SER A 59 -18.08 2.55 6.47
C SER A 59 -16.74 2.47 7.21
N THR A 60 -16.00 3.58 7.27
CA THR A 60 -14.68 3.71 7.92
C THR A 60 -14.60 3.03 9.30
N LYS A 61 -15.59 3.24 10.17
CA LYS A 61 -15.65 2.58 11.49
C LYS A 61 -15.71 1.07 11.36
N LYS A 62 -16.52 0.57 10.44
CA LYS A 62 -16.72 -0.87 10.21
C LYS A 62 -15.51 -1.55 9.60
N VAL A 63 -14.64 -0.83 8.86
CA VAL A 63 -13.39 -1.39 8.33
C VAL A 63 -12.51 -1.87 9.47
N VAL A 64 -12.30 -1.04 10.49
CA VAL A 64 -11.51 -1.41 11.68
C VAL A 64 -12.16 -2.53 12.46
N GLU A 65 -13.49 -2.47 12.68
CA GLU A 65 -14.24 -3.53 13.36
C GLU A 65 -14.12 -4.87 12.62
N LYS A 66 -14.20 -4.84 11.29
CA LYS A 66 -14.04 -6.02 10.45
C LYS A 66 -12.62 -6.57 10.49
N ALA A 67 -11.61 -5.71 10.53
CA ALA A 67 -10.23 -6.13 10.68
C ALA A 67 -9.97 -6.85 12.01
N ILE A 68 -10.55 -6.35 13.11
CA ILE A 68 -10.50 -7.01 14.42
C ILE A 68 -11.20 -8.37 14.36
N GLU A 69 -12.44 -8.41 13.87
CA GLU A 69 -13.23 -9.64 13.74
C GLU A 69 -12.50 -10.73 12.94
N LEU A 70 -11.99 -10.38 11.76
CA LEU A 70 -11.31 -11.32 10.88
C LEU A 70 -9.99 -11.82 11.48
N ARG A 71 -9.20 -10.93 12.10
CA ARG A 71 -7.99 -11.33 12.80
C ARG A 71 -8.30 -12.32 13.92
N ASP A 72 -9.28 -12.00 14.76
CA ASP A 72 -9.58 -12.75 15.98
C ASP A 72 -10.30 -14.08 15.70
N SER A 73 -11.06 -14.15 14.60
CA SER A 73 -11.75 -15.38 14.18
C SER A 73 -10.90 -16.29 13.28
N SER A 74 -9.77 -15.82 12.79
CA SER A 74 -8.91 -16.57 11.88
C SER A 74 -8.08 -17.63 12.61
N THR A 75 -7.95 -18.80 12.02
CA THR A 75 -6.94 -19.79 12.44
C THR A 75 -5.53 -19.41 11.99
N GLN A 76 -5.42 -18.58 10.93
CA GLN A 76 -4.16 -18.01 10.48
C GLN A 76 -3.75 -16.86 11.40
N LYS A 77 -2.54 -16.93 11.94
CA LYS A 77 -1.93 -15.79 12.63
C LYS A 77 -1.35 -14.81 11.61
N TYR A 78 -1.79 -13.57 11.65
CA TYR A 78 -1.27 -12.51 10.79
C TYR A 78 -0.12 -11.78 11.46
N ASP A 79 0.93 -11.50 10.70
CA ASP A 79 2.07 -10.68 11.14
C ASP A 79 1.73 -9.19 11.05
N ARG A 80 0.87 -8.83 10.11
CA ARG A 80 0.38 -7.46 9.89
C ARG A 80 -1.10 -7.44 9.62
N VAL A 81 -1.79 -6.51 10.27
CA VAL A 81 -3.21 -6.23 10.02
C VAL A 81 -3.36 -4.75 9.69
N TRP A 82 -3.86 -4.47 8.49
CA TRP A 82 -4.04 -3.14 7.98
C TRP A 82 -5.50 -2.82 7.71
N ALA A 83 -5.95 -1.63 8.11
CA ALA A 83 -7.21 -1.04 7.72
C ALA A 83 -6.97 0.10 6.73
N VAL A 84 -7.59 0.01 5.54
CA VAL A 84 -7.42 0.99 4.44
C VAL A 84 -8.75 1.69 4.21
N PHE A 85 -8.80 3.01 4.39
CA PHE A 85 -10.02 3.79 4.29
C PHE A 85 -9.77 5.27 4.00
N ASP A 86 -10.79 5.94 3.51
CA ASP A 86 -10.79 7.36 3.18
C ASP A 86 -11.50 8.19 4.27
N LYS A 87 -11.10 9.46 4.41
CA LYS A 87 -11.84 10.43 5.25
C LYS A 87 -13.17 10.80 4.58
N ASP A 88 -13.17 11.04 3.29
CA ASP A 88 -14.34 11.43 2.49
C ASP A 88 -15.33 12.36 3.26
N SER A 89 -16.61 12.05 3.22
CA SER A 89 -17.66 12.77 3.91
C SER A 89 -17.91 12.31 5.36
N PHE A 90 -17.13 11.36 5.88
CA PHE A 90 -17.32 10.87 7.25
C PHE A 90 -17.11 11.96 8.30
N PRO A 91 -17.95 11.97 9.37
CA PRO A 91 -17.75 12.89 10.49
C PRO A 91 -16.35 12.75 11.12
N ALA A 92 -15.77 13.87 11.52
CA ALA A 92 -14.42 13.94 12.09
C ALA A 92 -14.23 12.98 13.28
N ASN A 93 -15.22 12.91 14.18
CA ASN A 93 -15.16 12.05 15.35
C ASN A 93 -15.18 10.55 14.99
N GLN A 94 -15.89 10.15 13.93
CA GLN A 94 -15.90 8.76 13.47
C GLN A 94 -14.57 8.38 12.84
N PHE A 95 -13.99 9.27 12.01
CA PHE A 95 -12.70 9.04 11.38
C PHE A 95 -11.56 8.95 12.42
N ASN A 96 -11.45 9.95 13.30
CA ASN A 96 -10.45 9.94 14.36
C ASN A 96 -10.64 8.76 15.31
N GLY A 97 -11.89 8.46 15.67
CA GLY A 97 -12.23 7.31 16.54
C GLY A 97 -11.88 5.96 15.91
N ALA A 98 -11.99 5.82 14.59
CA ALA A 98 -11.57 4.60 13.88
C ALA A 98 -10.05 4.41 13.99
N ILE A 99 -9.25 5.47 13.79
CA ILE A 99 -7.79 5.43 13.92
C ILE A 99 -7.38 5.09 15.36
N SER A 100 -7.97 5.76 16.36
CA SER A 100 -7.69 5.47 17.77
C SER A 100 -8.07 4.03 18.15
N LYS A 101 -9.20 3.53 17.65
CA LYS A 101 -9.64 2.14 17.88
C LYS A 101 -8.67 1.14 17.26
N ALA A 102 -8.19 1.42 16.03
CA ALA A 102 -7.21 0.58 15.36
C ALA A 102 -5.90 0.50 16.16
N ALA A 103 -5.37 1.64 16.59
CA ALA A 103 -4.15 1.73 17.39
C ALA A 103 -4.29 0.93 18.72
N ALA A 104 -5.42 1.06 19.42
CA ALA A 104 -5.69 0.31 20.65
C ALA A 104 -5.80 -1.22 20.44
N ASN A 105 -5.93 -1.69 19.20
CA ASN A 105 -6.05 -3.10 18.84
C ASN A 105 -4.88 -3.61 18.00
N ASN A 106 -3.75 -2.90 17.94
CA ASN A 106 -2.57 -3.25 17.13
C ASN A 106 -2.91 -3.45 15.65
N ILE A 107 -3.77 -2.59 15.11
CA ILE A 107 -4.13 -2.54 13.69
C ILE A 107 -3.54 -1.26 13.10
N PHE A 108 -2.80 -1.41 12.04
CA PHE A 108 -2.25 -0.29 11.28
C PHE A 108 -3.29 0.33 10.37
N CYS A 109 -3.19 1.64 10.14
CA CYS A 109 -4.13 2.37 9.28
C CYS A 109 -3.41 3.00 8.09
N ALA A 110 -3.87 2.68 6.90
CA ALA A 110 -3.48 3.32 5.65
C ALA A 110 -4.63 4.22 5.16
N TRP A 111 -4.90 5.28 5.89
CA TRP A 111 -5.97 6.21 5.57
C TRP A 111 -5.53 7.32 4.62
N SER A 112 -6.48 7.91 3.90
CA SER A 112 -6.28 9.10 3.06
C SER A 112 -7.34 10.18 3.35
N ASN A 113 -6.93 11.43 3.35
CA ASN A 113 -7.81 12.59 3.42
C ASN A 113 -7.52 13.51 2.21
N GLU A 114 -8.41 13.63 1.29
CA GLU A 114 -9.81 13.22 1.27
C GLU A 114 -10.04 11.81 0.65
N ALA A 115 -9.14 11.30 -0.22
CA ALA A 115 -9.36 10.10 -1.01
C ALA A 115 -8.04 9.38 -1.35
N PHE A 116 -8.11 8.07 -1.55
CA PHE A 116 -7.01 7.19 -1.92
C PHE A 116 -6.27 7.67 -3.19
N GLU A 117 -6.97 8.34 -4.08
CA GLU A 117 -6.42 8.93 -5.29
C GLU A 117 -5.32 9.98 -5.03
N LEU A 118 -5.22 10.55 -3.83
CA LEU A 118 -4.08 11.38 -3.42
C LEU A 118 -2.77 10.61 -3.57
N TRP A 119 -2.75 9.34 -3.13
CA TRP A 119 -1.58 8.46 -3.27
C TRP A 119 -1.14 8.32 -4.73
N TYR A 120 -2.08 8.10 -5.65
CA TYR A 120 -1.78 8.03 -7.08
C TYR A 120 -1.17 9.32 -7.60
N LEU A 121 -1.70 10.44 -7.18
CA LEU A 121 -1.27 11.76 -7.64
C LEU A 121 0.16 12.10 -7.18
N LEU A 122 0.53 11.70 -5.97
CA LEU A 122 1.87 11.89 -5.41
C LEU A 122 2.96 11.17 -6.22
N HIS A 123 2.64 10.19 -7.06
CA HIS A 123 3.62 9.61 -7.98
C HIS A 123 4.09 10.56 -9.08
N PHE A 124 3.39 11.67 -9.30
CA PHE A 124 3.65 12.60 -10.39
C PHE A 124 4.09 13.98 -9.93
N TYR A 125 3.50 14.49 -8.87
CA TYR A 125 3.84 15.80 -8.28
C TYR A 125 3.39 15.92 -6.82
N ASN A 126 4.04 16.82 -6.10
CA ASN A 126 3.65 17.14 -4.73
C ASN A 126 2.28 17.83 -4.71
N ARG A 127 1.39 17.27 -3.90
CA ARG A 127 0.06 17.85 -3.68
C ARG A 127 -0.13 18.13 -2.20
N ASN A 128 0.19 19.36 -1.80
CA ASN A 128 0.13 19.84 -0.42
C ASN A 128 -1.05 20.81 -0.16
N THR A 129 -2.00 20.89 -1.09
CA THR A 129 -3.22 21.70 -0.94
C THR A 129 -4.45 20.82 -1.11
N PRO A 130 -5.53 21.04 -0.32
CA PRO A 130 -6.75 20.28 -0.43
C PRO A 130 -7.30 20.22 -1.86
N MET A 131 -7.88 19.08 -2.20
CA MET A 131 -8.52 18.87 -3.50
C MET A 131 -9.80 18.07 -3.28
N SER A 132 -10.87 18.43 -4.00
CA SER A 132 -12.10 17.69 -3.92
C SER A 132 -11.95 16.31 -4.58
N ARG A 133 -12.65 15.32 -4.05
CA ARG A 133 -12.67 13.97 -4.62
C ARG A 133 -12.99 13.93 -6.12
N LYS A 134 -13.84 14.85 -6.58
CA LYS A 134 -14.22 14.93 -8.00
C LYS A 134 -13.09 15.38 -8.91
N ASP A 135 -12.13 16.15 -8.38
CA ASP A 135 -11.04 16.71 -9.16
C ASP A 135 -9.86 15.74 -9.29
N TYR A 136 -9.71 14.79 -8.37
CA TYR A 136 -8.63 13.80 -8.44
C TYR A 136 -8.61 13.05 -9.77
N LYS A 137 -9.77 12.63 -10.27
CA LYS A 137 -9.87 11.92 -11.55
C LYS A 137 -9.22 12.70 -12.68
N LYS A 138 -9.58 13.98 -12.85
CA LYS A 138 -9.04 14.86 -13.90
C LYS A 138 -7.54 15.09 -13.71
N ALA A 139 -7.11 15.27 -12.46
CA ALA A 139 -5.70 15.50 -12.14
C ALA A 139 -4.84 14.28 -12.47
N ILE A 140 -5.28 13.06 -12.13
CA ILE A 140 -4.61 11.79 -12.47
C ILE A 140 -4.57 11.60 -13.99
N GLU A 141 -5.70 11.78 -14.68
CA GLU A 141 -5.76 11.69 -16.15
C GLU A 141 -4.77 12.65 -16.80
N LYS A 142 -4.74 13.91 -16.34
CA LYS A 142 -3.79 14.90 -16.84
C LYS A 142 -2.35 14.48 -16.58
N ALA A 143 -2.00 14.14 -15.35
CA ALA A 143 -0.63 13.76 -14.97
C ALA A 143 -0.09 12.58 -15.80
N ILE A 144 -0.89 11.54 -15.97
CA ILE A 144 -0.52 10.38 -16.79
C ILE A 144 -0.41 10.75 -18.26
N ASN A 145 -1.37 11.53 -18.77
CA ASN A 145 -1.36 11.95 -20.17
C ASN A 145 -0.18 12.86 -20.52
N ASP A 146 0.24 13.74 -19.61
CA ASP A 146 1.43 14.58 -19.78
C ASP A 146 2.70 13.70 -19.89
N LYS A 147 2.82 12.64 -19.11
CA LYS A 147 3.93 11.66 -19.22
C LYS A 147 3.89 10.84 -20.51
N LEU A 148 2.69 10.55 -21.00
CA LEU A 148 2.52 9.82 -22.25
C LEU A 148 2.74 10.68 -23.50
N ALA A 149 2.62 12.00 -23.42
CA ALA A 149 2.64 12.90 -24.55
C ALA A 149 3.94 12.82 -25.38
N GLY A 150 5.11 12.61 -24.69
CA GLY A 150 6.40 12.44 -25.35
C GLY A 150 6.55 11.15 -26.16
N ASN A 151 5.70 10.13 -25.93
CA ASN A 151 5.82 8.79 -26.51
C ASN A 151 4.60 8.36 -27.35
N ARG A 152 3.67 9.29 -27.58
CA ARG A 152 2.42 8.94 -28.30
C ARG A 152 2.59 8.95 -29.82
N SER A 153 2.18 7.86 -30.44
CA SER A 153 1.78 7.92 -31.85
C SER A 153 0.42 8.67 -31.96
N LYS A 154 0.19 9.38 -33.06
CA LYS A 154 -1.07 10.12 -33.32
C LYS A 154 -2.36 9.28 -33.18
N LYS A 155 -2.23 7.94 -33.14
CA LYS A 155 -3.36 7.00 -33.04
C LYS A 155 -3.69 6.54 -31.61
N THR A 156 -2.85 6.85 -30.61
CA THR A 156 -3.05 6.38 -29.23
C THR A 156 -4.09 7.24 -28.52
N LYS A 157 -5.17 6.61 -28.04
CA LYS A 157 -6.21 7.31 -27.26
C LYS A 157 -5.61 7.84 -25.94
N PRO A 158 -6.10 8.99 -25.45
CA PRO A 158 -5.76 9.49 -24.12
C PRO A 158 -6.09 8.46 -23.04
N PHE A 159 -5.24 8.38 -22.00
CA PHE A 159 -5.55 7.63 -20.79
C PHE A 159 -6.79 8.22 -20.13
N LYS A 160 -7.69 7.34 -19.67
CA LYS A 160 -8.85 7.69 -18.85
C LYS A 160 -8.79 6.89 -17.57
N TYR A 161 -8.86 7.59 -16.46
CA TYR A 161 -8.89 6.96 -15.14
C TYR A 161 -10.23 6.24 -14.91
N LEU A 162 -10.14 4.95 -14.64
CA LEU A 162 -11.27 4.13 -14.24
C LEU A 162 -11.03 3.64 -12.81
N LYS A 163 -11.95 3.97 -11.91
CA LYS A 163 -11.86 3.63 -10.50
C LYS A 163 -11.65 2.12 -10.24
N ASN A 164 -12.06 1.27 -11.17
CA ASN A 164 -11.95 -0.18 -11.09
C ASN A 164 -10.79 -0.75 -11.92
N SER A 165 -9.86 0.09 -12.38
CA SER A 165 -8.72 -0.37 -13.19
C SER A 165 -7.81 -1.28 -12.38
N THR A 166 -7.42 -2.40 -12.97
CA THR A 166 -6.36 -3.29 -12.46
C THR A 166 -4.97 -2.82 -12.88
N GLU A 167 -4.89 -1.80 -13.75
CA GLU A 167 -3.65 -1.36 -14.39
C GLU A 167 -2.96 -0.22 -13.63
N MET A 168 -3.63 0.36 -12.62
CA MET A 168 -3.09 1.54 -11.94
C MET A 168 -1.71 1.30 -11.33
N TYR A 169 -1.50 0.16 -10.67
CA TYR A 169 -0.18 -0.18 -10.13
C TYR A 169 0.91 -0.16 -11.22
N SER A 170 0.69 -0.87 -12.32
CA SER A 170 1.67 -0.94 -13.43
C SER A 170 1.88 0.41 -14.12
N ILE A 171 0.84 1.22 -14.24
CA ILE A 171 0.92 2.58 -14.78
C ILE A 171 1.77 3.48 -13.87
N LEU A 172 1.55 3.41 -12.55
CA LEU A 172 2.32 4.20 -11.58
C LEU A 172 3.79 3.76 -11.53
N GLN A 173 4.05 2.45 -11.62
CA GLN A 173 5.42 1.92 -11.71
C GLN A 173 6.13 2.39 -12.99
N LYS A 174 5.42 2.45 -14.10
CA LYS A 174 6.02 2.79 -15.40
C LYS A 174 6.19 4.30 -15.61
N TYR A 175 5.26 5.11 -15.19
CA TYR A 175 5.19 6.54 -15.52
C TYR A 175 5.31 7.47 -14.32
N GLY A 176 5.10 6.96 -13.12
CA GLY A 176 5.23 7.68 -11.86
C GLY A 176 6.58 7.48 -11.19
N ASN A 177 6.69 7.96 -9.94
CA ASN A 177 7.86 7.75 -9.10
C ASN A 177 7.41 7.44 -7.67
N GLN A 178 7.39 6.16 -7.31
CA GLN A 178 6.93 5.69 -5.99
C GLN A 178 7.80 6.22 -4.85
N LYS A 179 9.13 6.25 -5.02
CA LYS A 179 10.04 6.78 -4.01
C LYS A 179 9.75 8.26 -3.71
N GLN A 180 9.47 9.03 -4.75
CA GLN A 180 9.13 10.45 -4.59
C GLN A 180 7.75 10.60 -3.96
N ALA A 181 6.78 9.72 -4.29
CA ALA A 181 5.46 9.72 -3.65
C ALA A 181 5.55 9.48 -2.14
N ILE A 182 6.39 8.52 -1.71
CA ILE A 182 6.68 8.25 -0.30
C ILE A 182 7.26 9.51 0.37
N ASN A 183 8.30 10.10 -0.22
CA ASN A 183 8.94 11.30 0.33
C ASN A 183 7.95 12.47 0.50
N TRP A 184 7.08 12.69 -0.47
CA TRP A 184 6.06 13.73 -0.39
C TRP A 184 4.97 13.42 0.63
N ALA A 185 4.55 12.16 0.74
CA ALA A 185 3.58 11.75 1.76
C ALA A 185 4.14 11.97 3.18
N ILE A 186 5.41 11.61 3.43
CA ILE A 186 6.11 11.86 4.70
C ILE A 186 6.21 13.38 4.97
N ALA A 187 6.60 14.17 3.96
CA ALA A 187 6.70 15.62 4.10
C ALA A 187 5.35 16.29 4.39
N ILE A 188 4.27 15.77 3.84
CA ILE A 188 2.91 16.24 4.13
C ILE A 188 2.50 15.84 5.55
N GLU A 189 2.70 14.57 5.94
CA GLU A 189 2.40 14.12 7.30
C GLU A 189 3.11 14.97 8.36
N SER A 190 4.40 15.28 8.14
CA SER A 190 5.22 16.06 9.08
C SER A 190 4.76 17.51 9.30
N GLN A 191 3.86 18.03 8.47
CA GLN A 191 3.27 19.35 8.64
C GLN A 191 2.12 19.36 9.67
N HIS A 192 1.72 18.19 10.14
CA HIS A 192 0.59 18.02 11.04
C HIS A 192 1.04 17.49 12.40
N ASN A 193 0.32 17.88 13.46
CA ASN A 193 0.59 17.48 14.83
C ASN A 193 -0.68 17.10 15.57
N GLY A 194 -0.55 16.15 16.53
CA GLY A 194 -1.63 15.70 17.41
C GLY A 194 -2.48 14.58 16.79
N GLU A 195 -3.67 14.39 17.35
CA GLU A 195 -4.53 13.23 17.02
C GLU A 195 -5.80 13.61 16.25
N ASN A 196 -5.92 14.86 15.82
CA ASN A 196 -7.06 15.29 15.02
C ASN A 196 -6.81 15.04 13.53
N TYR A 197 -6.65 13.78 13.17
CA TYR A 197 -6.31 13.33 11.81
C TYR A 197 -7.29 13.80 10.73
N SER A 198 -8.54 14.06 11.11
CA SER A 198 -9.56 14.57 10.18
C SER A 198 -9.23 15.96 9.63
N LEU A 199 -8.37 16.72 10.29
CA LEU A 199 -7.88 18.03 9.83
C LEU A 199 -6.65 17.93 8.92
N TYR A 200 -6.03 16.76 8.80
CA TYR A 200 -4.86 16.54 7.95
C TYR A 200 -5.31 16.44 6.49
N ASN A 201 -5.48 17.56 5.83
CA ASN A 201 -5.96 17.60 4.44
C ASN A 201 -5.12 18.58 3.59
N PRO A 202 -4.41 18.06 2.55
CA PRO A 202 -4.34 16.65 2.17
C PRO A 202 -3.38 15.86 3.03
N CYS A 203 -3.61 14.56 3.23
CA CYS A 203 -2.67 13.64 3.85
C CYS A 203 -3.00 12.19 3.47
N THR A 204 -1.99 11.33 3.39
CA THR A 204 -2.20 9.89 3.18
C THR A 204 -1.15 9.07 3.91
N MET A 205 -1.60 8.02 4.61
CA MET A 205 -0.75 7.03 5.28
C MET A 205 -0.54 5.76 4.45
N VAL A 206 -1.01 5.75 3.21
CA VAL A 206 -0.86 4.62 2.28
C VAL A 206 0.62 4.26 2.07
N TYR A 207 1.50 5.24 2.13
CA TYR A 207 2.93 5.03 1.96
C TYR A 207 3.52 4.04 2.99
N LYS A 208 2.99 4.01 4.23
CA LYS A 208 3.47 3.09 5.29
C LYS A 208 3.23 1.64 4.91
N LEU A 209 2.03 1.32 4.42
CA LEU A 209 1.72 -0.02 3.91
C LEU A 209 2.56 -0.35 2.66
N VAL A 210 2.76 0.62 1.78
CA VAL A 210 3.59 0.44 0.58
C VAL A 210 5.05 0.16 0.94
N GLU A 211 5.62 0.80 1.96
CA GLU A 211 6.97 0.51 2.43
C GLU A 211 7.10 -0.90 3.00
N GLU A 212 6.10 -1.38 3.75
CA GLU A 212 6.07 -2.77 4.21
C GLU A 212 5.98 -3.75 3.03
N LEU A 213 5.07 -3.51 2.08
CA LEU A 213 4.90 -4.37 0.91
C LEU A 213 6.11 -4.36 -0.05
N ASN A 214 6.96 -3.35 0.02
CA ASN A 214 8.23 -3.30 -0.71
C ASN A 214 9.41 -3.90 0.11
N GLY A 215 9.20 -4.36 1.34
CA GLY A 215 10.25 -4.86 2.22
C GLY A 215 11.17 -3.76 2.78
N ASN A 216 10.74 -2.50 2.74
CA ASN A 216 11.54 -1.34 3.17
C ASN A 216 11.27 -0.94 4.63
N SER A 217 10.25 -1.50 5.29
CA SER A 217 9.94 -1.21 6.69
C SER A 217 10.94 -1.88 7.62
N GLN A 218 11.76 -1.07 8.30
CA GLN A 218 12.74 -1.58 9.27
C GLN A 218 12.07 -2.26 10.45
N ASP A 219 10.95 -1.71 10.93
CA ASP A 219 10.20 -2.26 12.07
C ASP A 219 9.65 -3.66 11.74
N LEU A 220 8.99 -3.81 10.58
CA LEU A 220 8.50 -5.12 10.13
C LEU A 220 9.65 -6.12 9.97
N ASN A 221 10.75 -5.70 9.34
CA ASN A 221 11.90 -6.57 9.11
C ASN A 221 12.52 -7.05 10.42
N ASN A 222 12.63 -6.17 11.43
CA ASN A 222 13.13 -6.53 12.76
C ASN A 222 12.21 -7.53 13.46
N GLU A 223 10.90 -7.29 13.44
CA GLU A 223 9.91 -8.20 14.05
C GLU A 223 9.92 -9.60 13.41
N ILE A 224 10.02 -9.67 12.07
CA ILE A 224 10.13 -10.94 11.35
C ILE A 224 11.40 -11.70 11.76
N LEU A 225 12.54 -10.99 11.85
CA LEU A 225 13.80 -11.59 12.27
C LEU A 225 13.74 -12.10 13.72
N GLU A 226 13.13 -11.35 14.62
CA GLU A 226 12.93 -11.77 16.00
C GLU A 226 12.06 -13.01 16.11
N LYS A 227 10.94 -13.05 15.39
CA LYS A 227 10.04 -14.21 15.32
C LYS A 227 10.78 -15.44 14.77
N TYR A 228 11.54 -15.27 13.71
CA TYR A 228 12.33 -16.35 13.11
C TYR A 228 13.39 -16.91 14.09
N ASN A 229 14.09 -16.04 14.81
CA ASN A 229 15.12 -16.43 15.77
C ASN A 229 14.53 -17.15 17.01
N LYS A 230 13.27 -16.88 17.34
CA LYS A 230 12.53 -17.58 18.43
C LYS A 230 11.96 -18.92 18.00
N GLY A 231 11.99 -19.25 16.68
CA GLY A 231 11.47 -20.51 16.15
C GLY A 231 9.95 -20.60 16.11
N GLU A 232 9.27 -19.44 16.11
CA GLU A 232 7.80 -19.31 16.01
C GLU A 232 7.28 -19.41 14.57
#